data_69cc6b1ec296f5eb00756329b03a4a53
#
_entry.id   69cc6b1ec296f5eb00756329b03a4a53
#
_cell.length_a   1.000
_cell.length_b   1.000
_cell.length_c   1.000
_cell.angle_alpha   90.00
_cell.angle_beta   90.00
_cell.angle_gamma   90.00
#
_symmetry.space_group_name_H-M   'P 1'
#
loop_
_entity.id
_entity.type
_entity.pdbx_description
1 polymer ?
#
loop_
_entity_poly.entity_id
_entity_poly.type
_entity_poly.pdbx_seq_one_letter_code
_entity_poly.pdbx_strand_id
1 'polypeptide(L)'
;MCSRHARSTPFSAKAAVCIFADKEEIGSEGVSGMQSEAFEHFMKTLCGMQSVELTDCFANSFCISADVTAAYDPNFSEVYERRNAAYVNYGVGLCKYTGSGGKGGASDASAEVVGRIRKLFNGNGVMWQMAELGKTDAGGGGTVAKYMAKRNIDTLDAGVPVLSMHAPYETVAKLDCYMTYKGMKVFFEQN
;
A
#
# COMPACT_ATOMS: atom_id res chain seq x y z
N MET A 1 25.39 -25.95 22.26
CA MET A 1 23.95 -25.99 22.60
C MET A 1 23.41 -24.58 22.45
N CYS A 2 22.80 -24.27 21.33
CA CYS A 2 22.25 -22.95 21.03
C CYS A 2 20.72 -23.05 21.18
N SER A 3 20.21 -22.58 22.33
CA SER A 3 18.77 -22.57 22.59
C SER A 3 18.11 -21.49 21.70
N ARG A 4 17.43 -21.90 20.66
CA ARG A 4 16.51 -21.03 19.92
C ARG A 4 15.31 -20.73 20.83
N HIS A 5 15.32 -19.56 21.43
CA HIS A 5 14.09 -19.00 21.98
C HIS A 5 13.19 -18.62 20.80
N ALA A 6 12.26 -19.50 20.47
CA ALA A 6 11.11 -19.13 19.65
C ALA A 6 10.36 -18.07 20.46
N ARG A 7 10.49 -16.79 20.09
CA ARG A 7 9.58 -15.76 20.59
C ARG A 7 8.21 -16.12 20.01
N SER A 8 7.31 -16.55 20.89
CA SER A 8 5.90 -16.60 20.57
C SER A 8 5.47 -15.15 20.34
N THR A 9 5.33 -14.75 19.07
CA THR A 9 4.62 -13.52 18.74
C THR A 9 3.21 -13.66 19.30
N PRO A 10 2.73 -12.73 20.13
CA PRO A 10 1.33 -12.77 20.52
C PRO A 10 0.50 -12.73 19.24
N PHE A 11 -0.37 -13.71 19.05
CA PHE A 11 -1.30 -13.71 17.93
C PHE A 11 -2.07 -12.39 18.00
N SER A 12 -2.02 -11.62 16.91
CA SER A 12 -2.92 -10.47 16.74
C SER A 12 -4.36 -10.96 16.93
N ALA A 13 -5.16 -10.21 17.67
CA ALA A 13 -6.59 -10.49 17.80
C ALA A 13 -7.34 -10.36 16.45
N LYS A 14 -6.65 -9.92 15.41
CA LYS A 14 -7.16 -9.75 14.05
C LYS A 14 -6.53 -10.75 13.09
N ALA A 15 -7.32 -11.20 12.12
CA ALA A 15 -6.80 -12.02 11.04
C ALA A 15 -5.86 -11.18 10.14
N ALA A 16 -4.68 -11.72 9.85
CA ALA A 16 -3.75 -11.13 8.91
C ALA A 16 -3.90 -11.81 7.53
N VAL A 17 -4.15 -11.02 6.50
CA VAL A 17 -4.30 -11.49 5.12
C VAL A 17 -3.29 -10.77 4.24
N CYS A 18 -2.52 -11.53 3.47
CA CYS A 18 -1.62 -10.99 2.46
C CYS A 18 -2.09 -11.47 1.09
N ILE A 19 -2.24 -10.54 0.15
CA ILE A 19 -2.70 -10.80 -1.20
C ILE A 19 -1.61 -10.38 -2.17
N PHE A 20 -1.21 -11.29 -3.06
CA PHE A 20 -0.40 -10.96 -4.21
C PHE A 20 -1.33 -10.72 -5.38
N ALA A 21 -1.57 -9.44 -5.71
CA ALA A 21 -2.48 -9.06 -6.79
C ALA A 21 -1.89 -9.45 -8.14
N ASP A 22 -2.69 -10.14 -8.96
CA ASP A 22 -2.37 -10.44 -10.35
C ASP A 22 -2.97 -9.36 -11.27
N LYS A 23 -2.36 -9.16 -12.43
CA LYS A 23 -2.87 -8.30 -13.51
C LYS A 23 -3.06 -6.82 -13.14
N GLU A 24 -2.30 -6.32 -12.16
CA GLU A 24 -2.37 -4.92 -11.77
C GLU A 24 -2.06 -4.01 -12.98
N GLU A 25 -0.99 -4.31 -13.71
CA GLU A 25 -0.47 -3.52 -14.85
C GLU A 25 -1.41 -3.47 -16.07
N ILE A 26 -2.38 -4.35 -16.15
CA ILE A 26 -3.43 -4.31 -17.17
C ILE A 26 -4.80 -3.87 -16.61
N GLY A 27 -4.79 -3.12 -15.50
CA GLY A 27 -5.99 -2.57 -14.87
C GLY A 27 -6.70 -3.52 -13.93
N SER A 28 -6.05 -4.57 -13.41
CA SER A 28 -6.64 -5.57 -12.51
C SER A 28 -7.84 -6.31 -13.12
N GLU A 29 -7.87 -6.46 -14.42
CA GLU A 29 -8.93 -7.15 -15.17
C GLU A 29 -8.78 -8.69 -15.10
N GLY A 30 -9.85 -9.41 -15.47
CA GLY A 30 -9.89 -10.86 -15.50
C GLY A 30 -10.13 -11.50 -14.12
N VAL A 31 -10.28 -12.83 -14.10
CA VAL A 31 -10.75 -13.60 -12.92
C VAL A 31 -9.76 -13.60 -11.75
N SER A 32 -8.49 -13.35 -11.97
CA SER A 32 -7.46 -13.25 -10.93
C SER A 32 -7.12 -11.81 -10.56
N GLY A 33 -7.63 -10.82 -11.29
CA GLY A 33 -7.43 -9.41 -10.99
C GLY A 33 -8.30 -8.93 -9.83
N MET A 34 -7.92 -7.82 -9.22
CA MET A 34 -8.62 -7.26 -8.04
C MET A 34 -10.01 -6.70 -8.36
N GLN A 35 -10.38 -6.58 -9.64
CA GLN A 35 -11.74 -6.24 -10.04
C GLN A 35 -12.70 -7.43 -10.03
N SER A 36 -12.19 -8.67 -9.99
CA SER A 36 -13.01 -9.87 -9.92
C SER A 36 -13.61 -10.10 -8.53
N GLU A 37 -14.59 -10.98 -8.45
CA GLU A 37 -15.16 -11.41 -7.18
C GLU A 37 -14.30 -12.44 -6.43
N ALA A 38 -13.16 -12.87 -6.99
CA ALA A 38 -12.32 -13.91 -6.39
C ALA A 38 -11.87 -13.56 -4.97
N PHE A 39 -11.45 -12.32 -4.75
CA PHE A 39 -11.08 -11.83 -3.42
C PHE A 39 -12.27 -11.86 -2.45
N GLU A 40 -13.43 -11.39 -2.87
CA GLU A 40 -14.63 -11.37 -2.03
C GLU A 40 -15.09 -12.79 -1.69
N HIS A 41 -15.04 -13.70 -2.67
CA HIS A 41 -15.39 -15.11 -2.44
C HIS A 41 -14.45 -15.76 -1.42
N PHE A 42 -13.15 -15.51 -1.53
CA PHE A 42 -12.17 -15.98 -0.56
C PHE A 42 -12.45 -15.43 0.84
N MET A 43 -12.66 -14.12 0.97
CA MET A 43 -12.94 -13.48 2.27
C MET A 43 -14.27 -13.94 2.85
N LYS A 44 -15.31 -14.14 2.01
CA LYS A 44 -16.61 -14.66 2.43
C LYS A 44 -16.47 -16.07 3.03
N THR A 45 -15.61 -16.90 2.45
CA THR A 45 -15.34 -18.24 2.98
C THR A 45 -14.69 -18.16 4.36
N LEU A 46 -13.69 -17.30 4.54
CA LEU A 46 -13.04 -17.11 5.84
C LEU A 46 -14.00 -16.55 6.90
N CYS A 47 -14.80 -15.56 6.54
CA CYS A 47 -15.81 -14.97 7.42
C CYS A 47 -16.86 -16.01 7.84
N GLY A 48 -17.33 -16.84 6.90
CA GLY A 48 -18.29 -17.91 7.18
C GLY A 48 -17.79 -18.94 8.20
N MET A 49 -16.49 -19.25 8.17
CA MET A 49 -15.86 -20.14 9.17
C MET A 49 -15.88 -19.57 10.59
N GLN A 50 -16.09 -18.26 10.74
CA GLN A 50 -16.09 -17.54 12.01
C GLN A 50 -17.44 -16.92 12.36
N SER A 51 -18.46 -17.19 11.56
CA SER A 51 -19.81 -16.60 11.70
C SER A 51 -19.80 -15.05 11.71
N VAL A 52 -18.96 -14.45 10.87
CA VAL A 52 -18.85 -13.00 10.68
C VAL A 52 -19.44 -12.64 9.32
N GLU A 53 -20.21 -11.56 9.26
CA GLU A 53 -20.70 -11.01 8.01
C GLU A 53 -19.56 -10.34 7.23
N LEU A 54 -19.50 -10.58 5.90
CA LEU A 54 -18.43 -10.06 5.05
C LEU A 54 -18.36 -8.53 5.07
N THR A 55 -19.50 -7.87 5.04
CA THR A 55 -19.59 -6.41 5.07
C THR A 55 -19.06 -5.81 6.37
N ASP A 56 -19.32 -6.46 7.49
CA ASP A 56 -18.81 -6.06 8.79
C ASP A 56 -17.29 -6.31 8.88
N CYS A 57 -16.84 -7.44 8.34
CA CYS A 57 -15.40 -7.73 8.23
C CYS A 57 -14.67 -6.63 7.43
N PHE A 58 -15.19 -6.26 6.27
CA PHE A 58 -14.58 -5.23 5.44
C PHE A 58 -14.58 -3.86 6.11
N ALA A 59 -15.69 -3.45 6.71
CA ALA A 59 -15.81 -2.17 7.42
C ALA A 59 -14.86 -2.05 8.64
N ASN A 60 -14.45 -3.18 9.21
CA ASN A 60 -13.51 -3.25 10.34
C ASN A 60 -12.09 -3.64 9.92
N SER A 61 -11.82 -3.72 8.61
CA SER A 61 -10.51 -4.07 8.07
C SER A 61 -9.71 -2.82 7.76
N PHE A 62 -8.39 -3.00 7.75
CA PHE A 62 -7.43 -1.97 7.36
C PHE A 62 -6.39 -2.57 6.41
N CYS A 63 -6.17 -1.92 5.28
CA CYS A 63 -5.27 -2.41 4.23
C CYS A 63 -4.13 -1.42 3.97
N ILE A 64 -2.93 -1.93 3.83
CA ILE A 64 -1.86 -1.24 3.10
C ILE A 64 -1.76 -1.86 1.72
N SER A 65 -1.95 -1.04 0.70
CA SER A 65 -1.64 -1.36 -0.68
C SER A 65 -0.15 -1.10 -0.88
N ALA A 66 0.63 -2.19 -0.96
CA ALA A 66 2.08 -2.10 -1.05
C ALA A 66 2.51 -2.15 -2.52
N ASP A 67 2.51 -1.01 -3.15
CA ASP A 67 2.97 -0.82 -4.52
C ASP A 67 4.23 0.06 -4.53
N VAL A 68 4.90 0.16 -5.66
CA VAL A 68 5.96 1.16 -5.87
C VAL A 68 5.36 2.53 -6.11
N THR A 69 6.14 3.59 -5.89
CA THR A 69 5.74 4.96 -6.24
C THR A 69 6.85 5.65 -7.02
N ALA A 70 6.50 6.52 -7.97
CA ALA A 70 7.51 7.20 -8.77
C ALA A 70 8.35 8.14 -7.92
N ALA A 71 9.66 7.91 -7.91
CA ALA A 71 10.62 8.83 -7.30
C ALA A 71 10.89 10.02 -8.23
N TYR A 72 11.12 11.19 -7.62
CA TYR A 72 11.47 12.39 -8.35
C TYR A 72 12.74 12.19 -9.17
N ASP A 73 12.63 12.40 -10.49
CA ASP A 73 13.74 12.40 -11.41
C ASP A 73 14.01 13.85 -11.89
N PRO A 74 15.18 14.42 -11.59
CA PRO A 74 15.51 15.78 -11.99
C PRO A 74 15.60 15.96 -13.52
N ASN A 75 15.80 14.88 -14.28
CA ASN A 75 15.85 14.94 -15.75
C ASN A 75 14.45 15.13 -16.36
N PHE A 76 13.39 14.82 -15.62
CA PHE A 76 11.99 14.92 -16.03
C PHE A 76 11.16 15.68 -15.00
N SER A 77 11.72 16.74 -14.43
CA SER A 77 11.13 17.50 -13.32
C SER A 77 9.74 18.07 -13.62
N GLU A 78 9.40 18.28 -14.86
CA GLU A 78 8.12 18.86 -15.32
C GLU A 78 6.93 17.92 -15.16
N VAL A 79 7.17 16.61 -15.00
CA VAL A 79 6.09 15.62 -14.80
C VAL A 79 5.74 15.39 -13.32
N TYR A 80 6.44 16.05 -12.41
CA TYR A 80 6.25 15.90 -10.97
C TYR A 80 5.68 17.16 -10.30
N GLU A 81 4.93 16.97 -9.21
CA GLU A 81 4.72 18.00 -8.21
C GLU A 81 5.85 17.88 -7.17
N ARG A 82 6.84 18.72 -7.29
CA ARG A 82 8.10 18.61 -6.55
C ARG A 82 7.95 18.57 -5.02
N ARG A 83 6.90 19.19 -4.48
CA ARG A 83 6.65 19.22 -3.03
C ARG A 83 6.03 17.95 -2.50
N ASN A 84 5.44 17.16 -3.36
CA ASN A 84 4.72 15.93 -3.01
C ASN A 84 5.34 14.67 -3.62
N ALA A 85 6.36 14.80 -4.46
CA ALA A 85 7.05 13.65 -5.05
C ALA A 85 7.87 12.90 -4.01
N ALA A 86 7.94 11.58 -4.15
CA ALA A 86 8.86 10.76 -3.38
C ALA A 86 10.31 10.99 -3.80
N TYR A 87 11.24 10.81 -2.88
CA TYR A 87 12.67 10.85 -3.15
C TYR A 87 13.32 9.54 -2.72
N VAL A 88 14.29 9.05 -3.49
CA VAL A 88 15.07 7.86 -3.11
C VAL A 88 15.89 8.13 -1.86
N ASN A 89 16.08 7.12 -1.01
CA ASN A 89 16.73 7.18 0.31
C ASN A 89 15.99 7.99 1.40
N TYR A 90 14.69 8.25 1.21
CA TYR A 90 13.85 8.89 2.21
C TYR A 90 12.80 7.96 2.85
N GLY A 91 12.92 6.67 2.59
CA GLY A 91 12.05 5.65 3.17
C GLY A 91 10.76 5.44 2.37
N VAL A 92 9.79 4.84 3.04
CA VAL A 92 8.50 4.43 2.43
C VAL A 92 7.74 5.65 1.92
N GLY A 93 7.31 5.62 0.67
CA GLY A 93 6.38 6.60 0.14
C GLY A 93 4.95 6.30 0.59
N LEU A 94 4.31 7.22 1.31
CA LEU A 94 2.89 7.13 1.67
C LEU A 94 2.09 7.97 0.70
N CYS A 95 1.30 7.34 -0.16
CA CYS A 95 0.44 8.00 -1.11
C CYS A 95 -0.98 8.09 -0.54
N LYS A 96 -1.34 9.27 -0.04
CA LYS A 96 -2.68 9.52 0.48
C LYS A 96 -3.72 9.47 -0.63
N TYR A 97 -3.38 10.00 -1.80
CA TYR A 97 -4.23 10.09 -2.96
C TYR A 97 -3.60 9.33 -4.13
N THR A 98 -4.38 8.48 -4.78
CA THR A 98 -3.99 7.80 -6.01
C THR A 98 -5.07 8.01 -7.06
N GLY A 99 -4.69 8.31 -8.29
CA GLY A 99 -5.61 8.50 -9.39
C GLY A 99 -4.86 8.82 -10.68
N SER A 100 -5.50 8.71 -11.80
CA SER A 100 -4.93 8.98 -13.12
C SER A 100 -5.59 10.17 -13.80
N GLY A 101 -4.81 10.93 -14.56
CA GLY A 101 -5.31 12.13 -15.24
C GLY A 101 -5.89 13.15 -14.25
N GLY A 102 -5.26 13.27 -13.11
CA GLY A 102 -5.63 14.15 -12.02
C GLY A 102 -6.68 13.62 -11.05
N LYS A 103 -7.74 12.97 -11.50
CA LYS A 103 -8.88 12.63 -10.61
C LYS A 103 -9.58 11.31 -10.96
N GLY A 104 -9.28 10.71 -12.10
CA GLY A 104 -9.92 9.48 -12.54
C GLY A 104 -9.43 8.24 -11.79
N GLY A 105 -10.36 7.37 -11.39
CA GLY A 105 -10.01 6.11 -10.72
C GLY A 105 -9.26 6.28 -9.41
N ALA A 106 -9.55 7.36 -8.69
CA ALA A 106 -8.86 7.74 -7.46
C ALA A 106 -9.21 6.85 -6.28
N SER A 107 -8.24 6.70 -5.37
CA SER A 107 -8.42 6.38 -3.97
C SER A 107 -7.88 7.54 -3.14
N ASP A 108 -8.54 7.90 -2.04
CA ASP A 108 -8.11 8.96 -1.14
C ASP A 108 -8.26 8.50 0.30
N ALA A 109 -7.13 8.21 0.94
CA ALA A 109 -7.11 7.78 2.33
C ALA A 109 -7.54 8.93 3.24
N SER A 110 -8.35 8.65 4.26
CA SER A 110 -8.74 9.65 5.25
C SER A 110 -7.54 10.14 6.06
N ALA A 111 -7.68 11.32 6.68
CA ALA A 111 -6.62 11.86 7.54
C ALA A 111 -6.35 10.94 8.75
N GLU A 112 -7.37 10.27 9.26
CA GLU A 112 -7.30 9.31 10.36
C GLU A 112 -6.46 8.09 9.96
N VAL A 113 -6.69 7.53 8.77
CA VAL A 113 -5.94 6.40 8.21
C VAL A 113 -4.46 6.77 8.06
N VAL A 114 -4.18 7.92 7.45
CA VAL A 114 -2.80 8.43 7.32
C VAL A 114 -2.17 8.66 8.70
N GLY A 115 -2.89 9.28 9.63
CA GLY A 115 -2.44 9.53 11.00
C GLY A 115 -2.09 8.26 11.76
N ARG A 116 -2.90 7.20 11.58
CA ARG A 116 -2.65 5.87 12.16
C ARG A 116 -1.33 5.28 11.68
N ILE A 117 -1.07 5.27 10.38
CA ILE A 117 0.18 4.74 9.81
C ILE A 117 1.38 5.60 10.20
N ARG A 118 1.26 6.92 10.18
CA ARG A 118 2.33 7.82 10.65
C ARG A 118 2.71 7.55 12.10
N LYS A 119 1.73 7.38 12.97
CA LYS A 119 1.97 7.04 14.38
C LYS A 119 2.66 5.69 14.51
N LEU A 120 2.20 4.68 13.77
CA LEU A 120 2.80 3.34 13.76
C LEU A 120 4.26 3.38 13.30
N PHE A 121 4.53 4.02 12.18
CA PHE A 121 5.87 4.09 11.61
C PHE A 121 6.84 4.89 12.47
N ASN A 122 6.42 6.06 12.97
CA ASN A 122 7.23 6.88 13.87
C ASN A 122 7.57 6.13 15.17
N GLY A 123 6.59 5.44 15.78
CA GLY A 123 6.78 4.68 17.00
C GLY A 123 7.73 3.49 16.86
N ASN A 124 7.97 3.04 15.65
CA ASN A 124 8.82 1.87 15.36
C ASN A 124 10.09 2.20 14.55
N GLY A 125 10.41 3.48 14.38
CA GLY A 125 11.61 3.92 13.67
C GLY A 125 11.62 3.50 12.19
N VAL A 126 10.46 3.49 11.54
CA VAL A 126 10.33 3.33 10.09
C VAL A 126 10.45 4.70 9.45
N MET A 127 11.41 4.89 8.56
CA MET A 127 11.52 6.10 7.75
C MET A 127 10.42 6.09 6.67
N TRP A 128 9.76 7.21 6.52
CA TRP A 128 8.68 7.38 5.55
C TRP A 128 8.61 8.83 5.08
N GLN A 129 7.97 9.05 3.95
CA GLN A 129 7.70 10.34 3.36
C GLN A 129 6.29 10.37 2.76
N MET A 130 5.69 11.57 2.63
CA MET A 130 4.50 11.71 1.81
C MET A 130 4.91 11.66 0.34
N ALA A 131 4.11 10.99 -0.46
CA ALA A 131 4.35 10.82 -1.89
C ALA A 131 3.05 11.00 -2.67
N GLU A 132 3.16 11.62 -3.83
CA GLU A 132 2.11 11.66 -4.83
C GLU A 132 2.67 11.27 -6.18
N LEU A 133 1.90 10.55 -6.96
CA LEU A 133 2.33 10.02 -8.23
C LEU A 133 2.10 11.05 -9.34
N GLY A 134 3.18 11.73 -9.76
CA GLY A 134 3.15 12.67 -10.86
C GLY A 134 2.70 14.08 -10.48
N LYS A 135 2.38 14.87 -11.49
CA LYS A 135 2.00 16.26 -11.36
C LYS A 135 0.54 16.40 -10.96
N THR A 136 0.26 17.28 -10.02
CA THR A 136 -1.10 17.58 -9.58
C THR A 136 -2.01 17.93 -10.76
N ASP A 137 -3.19 17.34 -10.78
CA ASP A 137 -4.23 17.50 -11.82
C ASP A 137 -3.84 17.03 -13.26
N ALA A 138 -2.62 16.59 -13.49
CA ALA A 138 -2.17 16.17 -14.81
C ALA A 138 -1.55 14.76 -14.82
N GLY A 139 -0.84 14.40 -13.77
CA GLY A 139 -0.20 13.11 -13.61
C GLY A 139 -1.03 12.12 -12.79
N GLY A 140 -0.35 11.14 -12.28
CA GLY A 140 -0.92 10.16 -11.37
C GLY A 140 -1.02 8.77 -11.96
N GLY A 141 -1.36 7.83 -11.12
CA GLY A 141 -1.62 6.43 -11.44
C GLY A 141 -2.62 5.83 -10.47
N GLY A 142 -3.40 4.87 -10.93
CA GLY A 142 -4.26 4.08 -10.07
C GLY A 142 -3.48 2.88 -9.54
N THR A 143 -3.83 2.43 -8.35
CA THR A 143 -3.31 1.22 -7.72
C THR A 143 -4.46 0.30 -7.32
N VAL A 144 -4.16 -0.87 -6.79
CA VAL A 144 -5.19 -1.78 -6.26
C VAL A 144 -5.93 -1.19 -5.05
N ALA A 145 -5.40 -0.15 -4.41
CA ALA A 145 -6.02 0.54 -3.28
C ALA A 145 -7.47 0.95 -3.54
N LYS A 146 -7.76 1.44 -4.75
CA LYS A 146 -9.12 1.86 -5.12
C LYS A 146 -10.14 0.72 -5.07
N TYR A 147 -9.72 -0.53 -5.35
CA TYR A 147 -10.62 -1.69 -5.30
C TYR A 147 -10.89 -2.13 -3.88
N MET A 148 -9.92 -1.97 -2.99
CA MET A 148 -10.10 -2.21 -1.56
C MET A 148 -10.98 -1.15 -0.92
N ALA A 149 -10.74 0.12 -1.24
CA ALA A 149 -11.57 1.24 -0.77
C ALA A 149 -13.03 1.15 -1.24
N LYS A 150 -13.29 0.69 -2.48
CA LYS A 150 -14.65 0.43 -2.98
C LYS A 150 -15.41 -0.62 -2.16
N ARG A 151 -14.70 -1.48 -1.44
CA ARG A 151 -15.26 -2.51 -0.54
C ARG A 151 -15.43 -2.03 0.90
N ASN A 152 -15.32 -0.73 1.12
CA ASN A 152 -15.41 -0.11 2.44
C ASN A 152 -14.28 -0.55 3.40
N ILE A 153 -13.11 -0.82 2.86
CA ILE A 153 -11.89 -1.13 3.63
C ILE A 153 -11.04 0.14 3.71
N ASP A 154 -10.71 0.56 4.93
CA ASP A 154 -9.74 1.64 5.12
C ASP A 154 -8.41 1.28 4.46
N THR A 155 -7.97 2.08 3.49
CA THR A 155 -6.82 1.72 2.65
C THR A 155 -5.88 2.92 2.46
N LEU A 156 -4.58 2.63 2.53
CA LEU A 156 -3.51 3.58 2.20
C LEU A 156 -2.47 2.89 1.31
N ASP A 157 -2.03 3.56 0.25
CA ASP A 157 -0.86 3.12 -0.50
C ASP A 157 0.44 3.45 0.25
N ALA A 158 1.34 2.46 0.34
CA ALA A 158 2.64 2.64 0.96
C ALA A 158 3.69 1.76 0.26
N GLY A 159 4.58 2.37 -0.50
CA GLY A 159 5.50 1.62 -1.32
C GLY A 159 6.91 2.18 -1.47
N VAL A 160 7.71 1.46 -2.23
CA VAL A 160 9.12 1.81 -2.48
C VAL A 160 9.20 2.89 -3.55
N PRO A 161 9.88 4.02 -3.31
CA PRO A 161 10.19 4.97 -4.37
C PRO A 161 11.09 4.35 -5.45
N VAL A 162 10.68 4.44 -6.71
CA VAL A 162 11.39 3.88 -7.86
C VAL A 162 11.67 4.94 -8.92
N LEU A 163 12.88 4.95 -9.43
CA LEU A 163 13.27 5.71 -10.63
C LEU A 163 13.07 4.85 -11.87
N SER A 164 12.70 5.50 -12.97
CA SER A 164 12.50 4.85 -14.27
C SER A 164 11.43 3.75 -14.24
N MET A 165 10.34 3.98 -13.53
CA MET A 165 9.18 3.06 -13.48
C MET A 165 8.77 2.63 -14.89
N HIS A 166 8.53 1.32 -15.09
CA HIS A 166 8.20 0.69 -16.37
C HIS A 166 9.31 0.71 -17.43
N ALA A 167 10.50 1.18 -17.10
CA ALA A 167 11.64 1.11 -18.02
C ALA A 167 12.36 -0.25 -17.91
N PRO A 168 13.22 -0.60 -18.88
CA PRO A 168 14.01 -1.83 -18.82
C PRO A 168 14.92 -1.95 -17.58
N TYR A 169 15.27 -0.81 -16.99
CA TYR A 169 16.11 -0.74 -15.78
C TYR A 169 15.44 0.21 -14.77
N GLU A 170 14.72 -0.37 -13.84
CA GLU A 170 14.17 0.35 -12.70
C GLU A 170 15.18 0.38 -11.57
N THR A 171 15.23 1.47 -10.84
CA THR A 171 16.21 1.66 -9.76
C THR A 171 15.52 2.06 -8.47
N VAL A 172 15.83 1.34 -7.39
CA VAL A 172 15.36 1.61 -6.03
C VAL A 172 16.53 1.72 -5.05
N ALA A 173 16.33 2.46 -3.98
CA ALA A 173 17.32 2.49 -2.90
C ALA A 173 17.10 1.29 -1.95
N LYS A 174 18.20 0.61 -1.58
CA LYS A 174 18.16 -0.51 -0.62
C LYS A 174 17.56 -0.10 0.73
N LEU A 175 17.80 1.15 1.15
CA LEU A 175 17.22 1.69 2.38
C LEU A 175 15.70 1.72 2.31
N ASP A 176 15.15 2.18 1.19
CA ASP A 176 13.70 2.31 1.02
C ASP A 176 13.04 0.93 0.99
N CYS A 177 13.65 -0.06 0.33
CA CYS A 177 13.21 -1.45 0.38
C CYS A 177 13.21 -1.99 1.82
N TYR A 178 14.29 -1.74 2.57
CA TYR A 178 14.38 -2.18 3.97
C TYR A 178 13.35 -1.49 4.86
N MET A 179 13.10 -0.19 4.68
CA MET A 179 12.10 0.54 5.44
C MET A 179 10.68 0.10 5.09
N THR A 180 10.42 -0.24 3.82
CA THR A 180 9.14 -0.82 3.41
C THR A 180 8.92 -2.18 4.07
N TYR A 181 9.91 -3.07 4.02
CA TYR A 181 9.86 -4.35 4.76
C TYR A 181 9.57 -4.14 6.25
N LYS A 182 10.29 -3.22 6.88
CA LYS A 182 10.10 -2.91 8.31
C LYS A 182 8.70 -2.35 8.58
N GLY A 183 8.20 -1.48 7.70
CA GLY A 183 6.84 -0.92 7.77
C GLY A 183 5.76 -1.99 7.69
N MET A 184 5.86 -2.91 6.72
CA MET A 184 4.92 -4.02 6.58
C MET A 184 4.97 -4.95 7.79
N LYS A 185 6.17 -5.26 8.28
CA LYS A 185 6.35 -6.08 9.48
C LYS A 185 5.62 -5.49 10.68
N VAL A 186 5.85 -4.22 11.01
CA VAL A 186 5.19 -3.59 12.16
C VAL A 186 3.69 -3.41 11.95
N PHE A 187 3.24 -3.25 10.71
CA PHE A 187 1.82 -3.23 10.38
C PHE A 187 1.14 -4.55 10.75
N PHE A 188 1.72 -5.69 10.41
CA PHE A 188 1.17 -6.99 10.76
C PHE A 188 1.30 -7.35 12.24
N GLU A 189 2.31 -6.82 12.93
CA GLU A 189 2.56 -7.13 14.35
C GLU A 189 1.72 -6.28 15.32
N GLN A 190 1.27 -5.09 14.91
CA GLN A 190 0.70 -4.09 15.84
C GLN A 190 -0.69 -3.55 15.43
N ASN A 191 -1.31 -4.14 14.41
CA ASN A 191 -2.66 -3.73 13.98
C ASN A 191 -3.77 -4.68 14.42
#